data_5352d40f74a292c0c0d352b3b331bf3b
#
_entry.id   5352d40f74a292c0c0d352b3b331bf3b
#
_cell.length_a   1.000
_cell.length_b   1.000
_cell.length_c   1.000
_cell.angle_alpha   90.00
_cell.angle_beta   90.00
_cell.angle_gamma   90.00
#
_symmetry.space_group_name_H-M   'P 1'
#
loop_
_entity.id
_entity.type
_entity.pdbx_description
1 polymer ?
#
loop_
_entity_poly.entity_id
_entity_poly.type
_entity_poly.pdbx_seq_one_letter_code
_entity_poly.pdbx_strand_id
1 'polypeptide(L)'
;LIKSYSFKAVAVAAALSYSLASYADGWPTWEPETAVVPFVFSSDSMGLSVGMAGVLKGAGQPQAALLGAGLITDKETWLAYLGASNYTLATDSRWLFGAELYSAEFKQFDYYLGKATSNDSVADDATVADATESQYRISARYILPLGAAEPQGIKAALRPNRPLTGSTPWTSGVTSIELRPFYQSREFSDLVTNVDPAFSEAESVWGLETRLDWDNRNNSRNPTAGSRSQFGVTYDPGSSDHASWWKWELSQSWFWDIGALGEVFDQQVLALNFYTGDTPSWNSTENIDGVEMLRRPPAYAGTRLGGLYRLRSFQSGRFVDRAALSYSMEYRVLPDWQPLSDWPVFNWYDVPWWQWVAFVDIGRVADEYDLAELHQDMKWSAGGAIRFQVEGIVVRTEMAWGSEDSLFRVMINQPF
;
A
#
# COMPACT_ATOMS: atom_id res chain seq x y z
N LEU A 1 -16.54 -28.30 -13.85
CA LEU A 1 -16.70 -27.45 -15.03
C LEU A 1 -15.95 -26.13 -14.77
N ILE A 2 -14.69 -26.09 -15.18
CA ILE A 2 -13.84 -24.91 -15.09
C ILE A 2 -14.36 -23.90 -16.13
N LYS A 3 -15.02 -22.85 -15.67
CA LYS A 3 -15.39 -21.73 -16.53
C LYS A 3 -14.10 -21.02 -16.96
N SER A 4 -13.91 -20.92 -18.27
CA SER A 4 -12.79 -20.23 -18.91
C SER A 4 -12.87 -18.73 -18.62
N TYR A 5 -12.22 -18.27 -17.57
CA TYR A 5 -11.97 -16.85 -17.37
C TYR A 5 -10.85 -16.41 -18.31
N SER A 6 -11.15 -15.43 -19.12
CA SER A 6 -10.42 -15.06 -20.31
C SER A 6 -8.98 -14.63 -20.02
N PHE A 7 -8.05 -15.33 -20.61
CA PHE A 7 -6.61 -15.07 -20.75
C PHE A 7 -6.25 -13.72 -21.41
N LYS A 8 -7.16 -12.77 -21.50
CA LYS A 8 -6.95 -11.48 -22.18
C LYS A 8 -6.03 -10.52 -21.43
N ALA A 9 -5.93 -10.62 -20.11
CA ALA A 9 -5.06 -9.74 -19.31
C ALA A 9 -3.56 -10.10 -19.41
N VAL A 10 -3.23 -11.37 -19.57
CA VAL A 10 -1.84 -11.84 -19.71
C VAL A 10 -1.24 -11.45 -21.07
N ALA A 11 -2.05 -11.36 -22.11
CA ALA A 11 -1.61 -10.97 -23.44
C ALA A 11 -1.23 -9.48 -23.56
N VAL A 12 -1.83 -8.60 -22.74
CA VAL A 12 -1.51 -7.16 -22.73
C VAL A 12 -0.16 -6.90 -22.05
N ALA A 13 0.18 -7.61 -20.99
CA ALA A 13 1.48 -7.49 -20.32
C ALA A 13 2.63 -8.01 -21.22
N ALA A 14 2.40 -9.10 -21.96
CA ALA A 14 3.37 -9.64 -22.93
C ALA A 14 3.54 -8.74 -24.15
N ALA A 15 2.50 -8.06 -24.62
CA ALA A 15 2.57 -7.15 -25.76
C ALA A 15 3.34 -5.85 -25.43
N LEU A 16 3.25 -5.36 -24.19
CA LEU A 16 4.04 -4.21 -23.72
C LEU A 16 5.54 -4.54 -23.63
N SER A 17 5.90 -5.79 -23.37
CA SER A 17 7.31 -6.24 -23.30
C SER A 17 8.01 -6.24 -24.66
N TYR A 18 7.30 -6.49 -25.74
CA TYR A 18 7.89 -6.63 -27.08
C TYR A 18 8.12 -5.31 -27.82
N SER A 19 7.36 -4.26 -27.53
CA SER A 19 7.44 -2.98 -28.26
C SER A 19 8.48 -2.00 -27.70
N LEU A 20 9.10 -2.28 -26.54
CA LEU A 20 10.00 -1.38 -25.83
C LEU A 20 11.48 -1.78 -25.86
N ALA A 21 11.82 -2.87 -26.55
CA ALA A 21 13.19 -3.38 -26.64
C ALA A 21 14.17 -2.45 -27.44
N SER A 22 13.68 -1.40 -28.09
CA SER A 22 14.50 -0.52 -28.93
C SER A 22 15.07 0.72 -28.23
N TYR A 23 14.85 0.91 -26.93
CA TYR A 23 15.28 2.10 -26.19
C TYR A 23 16.47 1.89 -25.24
N ALA A 24 17.19 0.76 -25.35
CA ALA A 24 18.29 0.41 -24.47
C ALA A 24 19.61 1.17 -24.74
N ASP A 25 19.69 1.97 -25.78
CA ASP A 25 20.87 2.76 -26.11
C ASP A 25 21.11 3.87 -25.08
N GLY A 26 22.13 3.68 -24.22
CA GLY A 26 22.57 4.64 -23.23
C GLY A 26 22.50 4.21 -21.77
N TRP A 27 22.00 3.00 -21.49
CA TRP A 27 22.05 2.39 -20.15
C TRP A 27 23.24 1.40 -20.07
N PRO A 28 23.87 1.21 -18.88
CA PRO A 28 24.88 0.17 -18.70
C PRO A 28 24.32 -1.22 -19.01
N THR A 29 25.18 -2.16 -19.34
CA THR A 29 24.81 -3.57 -19.66
C THR A 29 23.79 -4.08 -18.65
N TRP A 30 22.63 -4.49 -19.16
CA TRP A 30 21.46 -4.81 -18.39
C TRP A 30 21.12 -6.29 -18.55
N GLU A 31 21.02 -6.98 -17.43
CA GLU A 31 20.51 -8.34 -17.36
C GLU A 31 19.25 -8.36 -16.48
N PRO A 32 18.14 -8.96 -16.96
CA PRO A 32 16.95 -9.10 -16.12
C PRO A 32 17.21 -10.02 -14.93
N GLU A 33 16.78 -9.59 -13.73
CA GLU A 33 16.87 -10.38 -12.51
C GLU A 33 15.47 -10.86 -12.11
N THR A 34 15.35 -12.13 -11.76
CA THR A 34 14.08 -12.73 -11.36
C THR A 34 14.21 -13.38 -10.00
N ALA A 35 13.27 -13.08 -9.11
CA ALA A 35 13.11 -13.79 -7.85
C ALA A 35 11.66 -14.27 -7.72
N VAL A 36 11.48 -15.50 -7.21
CA VAL A 36 10.15 -16.07 -6.92
C VAL A 36 10.21 -16.72 -5.55
N VAL A 37 9.32 -16.29 -4.66
CA VAL A 37 9.27 -16.74 -3.28
C VAL A 37 7.91 -17.39 -3.02
N PRO A 38 7.86 -18.71 -2.77
CA PRO A 38 6.65 -19.37 -2.27
C PRO A 38 6.45 -18.99 -0.80
N PHE A 39 5.20 -18.91 -0.37
CA PHE A 39 4.86 -18.69 1.04
C PHE A 39 3.64 -19.51 1.46
N VAL A 40 3.58 -19.80 2.75
CA VAL A 40 2.44 -20.45 3.40
C VAL A 40 2.22 -19.78 4.75
N PHE A 41 0.96 -19.51 5.07
CA PHE A 41 0.56 -19.00 6.38
C PHE A 41 -0.85 -19.46 6.70
N SER A 42 -1.26 -19.28 7.95
CA SER A 42 -2.64 -19.52 8.38
C SER A 42 -3.13 -18.32 9.19
N SER A 43 -4.39 -17.93 8.99
CA SER A 43 -5.07 -16.90 9.76
C SER A 43 -6.52 -17.30 9.99
N ASP A 44 -7.14 -16.75 11.02
CA ASP A 44 -8.54 -17.06 11.37
C ASP A 44 -9.50 -16.64 10.26
N SER A 45 -9.26 -15.48 9.63
CA SER A 45 -10.11 -14.95 8.56
C SER A 45 -9.94 -15.69 7.23
N MET A 46 -8.71 -16.07 6.86
CA MET A 46 -8.43 -16.65 5.53
C MET A 46 -8.21 -18.17 5.54
N GLY A 47 -7.99 -18.78 6.71
CA GLY A 47 -7.63 -20.19 6.81
C GLY A 47 -6.17 -20.46 6.40
N LEU A 48 -5.86 -21.72 6.04
CA LEU A 48 -4.56 -22.09 5.50
C LEU A 48 -4.40 -21.54 4.08
N SER A 49 -3.43 -20.68 3.91
CA SER A 49 -3.15 -19.95 2.67
C SER A 49 -1.82 -20.41 2.08
N VAL A 50 -1.81 -20.72 0.80
CA VAL A 50 -0.61 -21.05 0.02
C VAL A 50 -0.50 -20.10 -1.16
N GLY A 51 0.68 -19.54 -1.38
CA GLY A 51 0.88 -18.57 -2.45
C GLY A 51 2.29 -18.48 -2.94
N MET A 52 2.48 -17.62 -3.92
CA MET A 52 3.78 -17.23 -4.41
C MET A 52 3.80 -15.75 -4.77
N ALA A 53 4.95 -15.13 -4.61
CA ALA A 53 5.24 -13.79 -5.11
C ALA A 53 6.50 -13.82 -5.96
N GLY A 54 6.53 -13.04 -7.02
CA GLY A 54 7.68 -12.97 -7.92
C GLY A 54 7.92 -11.56 -8.41
N VAL A 55 9.18 -11.25 -8.66
CA VAL A 55 9.61 -10.01 -9.27
C VAL A 55 10.51 -10.30 -10.47
N LEU A 56 10.32 -9.53 -11.53
CA LEU A 56 11.22 -9.44 -12.67
C LEU A 56 11.71 -7.99 -12.76
N LYS A 57 12.95 -7.74 -12.35
CA LYS A 57 13.63 -6.46 -12.55
C LYS A 57 14.22 -6.39 -13.95
N GLY A 58 14.31 -5.21 -14.51
CA GLY A 58 14.77 -5.05 -15.87
C GLY A 58 13.78 -5.59 -16.90
N ALA A 59 12.49 -5.53 -16.65
CA ALA A 59 11.44 -6.05 -17.53
C ALA A 59 11.26 -5.17 -18.78
N GLY A 60 12.07 -5.40 -19.82
CA GLY A 60 12.08 -4.64 -21.08
C GLY A 60 12.83 -3.29 -21.00
N GLN A 61 13.09 -2.76 -19.81
CA GLN A 61 13.91 -1.56 -19.58
C GLN A 61 14.70 -1.75 -18.28
N PRO A 62 15.95 -1.27 -18.16
CA PRO A 62 16.82 -1.52 -17.00
C PRO A 62 16.21 -1.12 -15.65
N GLN A 63 15.44 -0.04 -15.62
CA GLN A 63 14.80 0.49 -14.42
C GLN A 63 13.41 -0.09 -14.15
N ALA A 64 12.80 -0.77 -15.14
CA ALA A 64 11.45 -1.29 -15.02
C ALA A 64 11.39 -2.56 -14.19
N ALA A 65 10.28 -2.76 -13.51
CA ALA A 65 10.01 -3.98 -12.76
C ALA A 65 8.57 -4.45 -12.96
N LEU A 66 8.41 -5.78 -13.00
CA LEU A 66 7.12 -6.45 -12.89
C LEU A 66 7.09 -7.17 -11.54
N LEU A 67 5.99 -7.07 -10.84
CA LEU A 67 5.70 -7.78 -9.59
C LEU A 67 4.41 -8.58 -9.78
N GLY A 68 4.44 -9.86 -9.47
CA GLY A 68 3.26 -10.72 -9.43
C GLY A 68 3.12 -11.37 -8.06
N ALA A 69 1.90 -11.52 -7.57
CA ALA A 69 1.62 -12.31 -6.40
C ALA A 69 0.27 -13.00 -6.54
N GLY A 70 0.14 -14.20 -5.98
CA GLY A 70 -1.12 -14.91 -5.93
C GLY A 70 -1.16 -15.87 -4.76
N LEU A 71 -2.35 -16.09 -4.22
CA LEU A 71 -2.61 -17.07 -3.18
C LEU A 71 -3.97 -17.73 -3.36
N ILE A 72 -4.09 -18.91 -2.79
CA ILE A 72 -5.33 -19.66 -2.61
C ILE A 72 -5.41 -20.17 -1.18
N THR A 73 -6.61 -20.38 -0.68
CA THR A 73 -6.85 -20.82 0.69
C THR A 73 -7.73 -22.07 0.75
N ASP A 74 -7.70 -22.75 1.87
CA ASP A 74 -8.60 -23.89 2.16
C ASP A 74 -10.08 -23.46 2.31
N LYS A 75 -10.35 -22.17 2.49
CA LYS A 75 -11.69 -21.57 2.48
C LYS A 75 -12.15 -21.13 1.08
N GLU A 76 -11.53 -21.59 0.01
CA GLU A 76 -11.83 -21.24 -1.39
C GLU A 76 -11.64 -19.76 -1.73
N THR A 77 -10.99 -18.98 -0.87
CA THR A 77 -10.56 -17.62 -1.16
C THR A 77 -9.36 -17.64 -2.10
N TRP A 78 -9.33 -16.76 -3.08
CA TRP A 78 -8.14 -16.53 -3.90
C TRP A 78 -7.86 -15.04 -4.09
N LEU A 79 -6.60 -14.70 -4.33
CA LEU A 79 -6.13 -13.35 -4.61
C LEU A 79 -5.06 -13.40 -5.69
N ALA A 80 -5.10 -12.45 -6.62
CA ALA A 80 -4.07 -12.24 -7.63
C ALA A 80 -3.72 -10.75 -7.74
N TYR A 81 -2.43 -10.45 -7.82
CA TYR A 81 -1.89 -9.12 -8.02
C TYR A 81 -0.85 -9.13 -9.13
N LEU A 82 -0.87 -8.12 -9.99
CA LEU A 82 0.16 -7.85 -10.97
C LEU A 82 0.45 -6.35 -11.01
N GLY A 83 1.72 -5.99 -10.83
CA GLY A 83 2.21 -4.62 -10.88
C GLY A 83 3.31 -4.45 -11.93
N ALA A 84 3.29 -3.34 -12.64
CA ALA A 84 4.33 -2.87 -13.51
C ALA A 84 4.78 -1.48 -13.07
N SER A 85 6.06 -1.20 -13.01
CA SER A 85 6.56 0.07 -12.49
C SER A 85 7.81 0.57 -13.19
N ASN A 86 8.04 1.89 -13.11
CA ASN A 86 9.24 2.59 -13.56
C ASN A 86 9.50 2.51 -15.09
N TYR A 87 8.47 2.32 -15.90
CA TYR A 87 8.59 2.44 -17.35
C TYR A 87 8.75 3.91 -17.77
N THR A 88 9.54 4.17 -18.80
CA THR A 88 9.69 5.50 -19.39
C THR A 88 9.52 5.44 -20.91
N LEU A 89 9.02 6.50 -21.52
CA LEU A 89 8.82 6.57 -22.98
C LEU A 89 10.05 7.09 -23.73
N ALA A 90 10.98 7.76 -23.01
CA ALA A 90 12.23 8.27 -23.59
C ALA A 90 13.30 8.34 -22.49
N THR A 91 14.58 8.24 -22.88
CA THR A 91 15.73 8.19 -21.96
C THR A 91 15.96 9.48 -21.18
N ASP A 92 15.54 10.63 -21.72
CA ASP A 92 15.61 11.96 -21.11
C ASP A 92 14.28 12.41 -20.46
N SER A 93 13.28 11.54 -20.50
CA SER A 93 11.97 11.78 -19.89
C SER A 93 12.06 11.92 -18.36
N ARG A 94 11.25 12.79 -17.81
CA ARG A 94 11.02 12.88 -16.35
C ARG A 94 9.77 12.10 -15.89
N TRP A 95 9.13 11.39 -16.81
CA TRP A 95 7.96 10.59 -16.55
C TRP A 95 8.31 9.12 -16.30
N LEU A 96 7.74 8.57 -15.25
CA LEU A 96 7.73 7.14 -14.95
C LEU A 96 6.29 6.64 -14.95
N PHE A 97 6.05 5.57 -15.67
CA PHE A 97 4.72 4.96 -15.82
C PHE A 97 4.65 3.62 -15.09
N GLY A 98 3.46 3.28 -14.64
CA GLY A 98 3.16 2.02 -14.00
C GLY A 98 1.70 1.61 -14.21
N ALA A 99 1.41 0.37 -13.82
CA ALA A 99 0.05 -0.17 -13.77
C ALA A 99 -0.05 -1.19 -12.64
N GLU A 100 -1.21 -1.28 -12.02
CA GLU A 100 -1.53 -2.25 -10.97
C GLU A 100 -2.88 -2.90 -11.29
N LEU A 101 -2.91 -4.22 -11.19
CA LEU A 101 -4.08 -5.05 -11.35
C LEU A 101 -4.21 -5.92 -10.11
N TYR A 102 -5.33 -5.85 -9.45
CA TYR A 102 -5.68 -6.68 -8.32
C TYR A 102 -7.06 -7.26 -8.54
N SER A 103 -7.23 -8.54 -8.22
CA SER A 103 -8.54 -9.19 -8.16
C SER A 103 -8.49 -10.28 -7.10
N ALA A 104 -9.58 -10.41 -6.36
CA ALA A 104 -9.72 -11.40 -5.31
C ALA A 104 -11.18 -11.85 -5.19
N GLU A 105 -11.39 -13.07 -4.73
CA GLU A 105 -12.68 -13.55 -4.27
C GLU A 105 -12.50 -14.06 -2.85
N PHE A 106 -13.19 -13.44 -1.93
CA PHE A 106 -13.20 -13.80 -0.52
C PHE A 106 -14.46 -14.59 -0.22
N LYS A 107 -14.30 -15.69 0.50
CA LYS A 107 -15.39 -16.56 0.94
C LYS A 107 -15.55 -16.50 2.45
N GLN A 108 -16.79 -16.27 2.90
CA GLN A 108 -17.13 -16.20 4.33
C GLN A 108 -16.19 -15.29 5.11
N PHE A 109 -15.96 -14.09 4.54
CA PHE A 109 -15.04 -13.11 5.11
C PHE A 109 -15.83 -12.04 5.89
N ASP A 110 -15.22 -11.54 6.97
CA ASP A 110 -15.80 -10.51 7.81
C ASP A 110 -15.66 -9.13 7.16
N TYR A 111 -16.79 -8.49 6.90
CA TYR A 111 -16.87 -7.13 6.40
C TYR A 111 -17.53 -6.21 7.42
N TYR A 112 -17.01 -5.01 7.54
CA TYR A 112 -17.59 -3.96 8.36
C TYR A 112 -18.27 -2.96 7.44
N LEU A 113 -19.60 -2.78 7.60
CA LEU A 113 -20.43 -1.96 6.73
C LEU A 113 -21.22 -0.94 7.56
N GLY A 114 -21.41 0.26 7.04
CA GLY A 114 -22.19 1.30 7.68
C GLY A 114 -21.67 1.69 9.06
N LYS A 115 -22.54 1.64 10.05
CA LYS A 115 -22.17 1.97 11.43
C LYS A 115 -21.14 1.03 12.03
N ALA A 116 -21.00 -0.18 11.51
CA ALA A 116 -19.97 -1.13 11.93
C ALA A 116 -18.53 -0.66 11.60
N THR A 117 -18.36 0.36 10.76
CA THR A 117 -17.05 0.96 10.47
C THR A 117 -16.68 2.11 11.41
N SER A 118 -17.61 2.59 12.24
CA SER A 118 -17.35 3.72 13.14
C SER A 118 -16.32 3.38 14.23
N ASN A 119 -15.72 4.40 14.82
CA ASN A 119 -14.75 4.22 15.90
C ASN A 119 -15.34 3.48 17.11
N ASP A 120 -16.63 3.66 17.38
CA ASP A 120 -17.30 3.10 18.56
C ASP A 120 -17.90 1.70 18.33
N SER A 121 -17.79 1.17 17.11
CA SER A 121 -18.25 -0.19 16.77
C SER A 121 -17.33 -1.25 17.39
N VAL A 122 -17.86 -2.47 17.52
CA VAL A 122 -17.15 -3.63 18.09
C VAL A 122 -16.89 -4.69 16.99
N ALA A 123 -16.00 -5.63 17.27
CA ALA A 123 -15.64 -6.69 16.31
C ALA A 123 -16.85 -7.55 15.89
N ASP A 124 -17.79 -7.78 16.82
CA ASP A 124 -19.00 -8.58 16.58
C ASP A 124 -20.01 -7.90 15.63
N ASP A 125 -19.81 -6.63 15.28
CA ASP A 125 -20.63 -5.93 14.27
C ASP A 125 -20.27 -6.34 12.83
N ALA A 126 -19.31 -7.23 12.64
CA ALA A 126 -18.93 -7.74 11.34
C ALA A 126 -20.07 -8.47 10.63
N THR A 127 -20.18 -8.26 9.33
CA THR A 127 -21.05 -9.01 8.43
C THR A 127 -20.23 -10.04 7.69
N VAL A 128 -20.60 -11.32 7.82
CA VAL A 128 -19.97 -12.38 7.04
C VAL A 128 -20.59 -12.41 5.65
N ALA A 129 -19.75 -12.33 4.63
CA ALA A 129 -20.20 -12.34 3.25
C ALA A 129 -19.13 -12.94 2.32
N ASP A 130 -19.59 -13.41 1.17
CA ASP A 130 -18.73 -13.64 0.02
C ASP A 130 -18.64 -12.34 -0.78
N ALA A 131 -17.45 -11.98 -1.24
CA ALA A 131 -17.26 -10.81 -2.08
C ALA A 131 -16.19 -11.01 -3.14
N THR A 132 -16.43 -10.40 -4.31
CA THR A 132 -15.41 -10.23 -5.35
C THR A 132 -14.89 -8.80 -5.31
N GLU A 133 -13.59 -8.64 -5.21
CA GLU A 133 -12.91 -7.34 -5.20
C GLU A 133 -12.01 -7.19 -6.42
N SER A 134 -12.03 -6.02 -7.04
CA SER A 134 -11.12 -5.68 -8.12
C SER A 134 -10.57 -4.27 -7.95
N GLN A 135 -9.32 -4.07 -8.35
CA GLN A 135 -8.69 -2.76 -8.35
C GLN A 135 -7.74 -2.66 -9.54
N TYR A 136 -7.94 -1.65 -10.37
CA TYR A 136 -7.10 -1.35 -11.52
C TYR A 136 -6.62 0.08 -11.43
N ARG A 137 -5.32 0.29 -11.59
CA ARG A 137 -4.69 1.61 -11.57
C ARG A 137 -3.67 1.71 -12.69
N ILE A 138 -3.60 2.88 -13.29
CA ILE A 138 -2.48 3.32 -14.11
C ILE A 138 -1.81 4.44 -13.37
N SER A 139 -0.50 4.55 -13.42
CA SER A 139 0.24 5.66 -12.80
C SER A 139 1.12 6.38 -13.82
N ALA A 140 1.12 7.70 -13.74
CA ALA A 140 2.02 8.59 -14.47
C ALA A 140 2.67 9.52 -13.45
N ARG A 141 3.95 9.27 -13.13
CA ARG A 141 4.71 9.99 -12.11
C ARG A 141 5.73 10.91 -12.77
N TYR A 142 5.57 12.21 -12.58
CA TYR A 142 6.51 13.23 -13.05
C TYR A 142 7.51 13.59 -11.95
N ILE A 143 8.80 13.46 -12.25
CA ILE A 143 9.88 13.82 -11.34
C ILE A 143 10.22 15.30 -11.54
N LEU A 144 9.91 16.12 -10.54
CA LEU A 144 10.15 17.56 -10.58
C LEU A 144 11.66 17.86 -10.63
N PRO A 145 12.08 18.92 -11.37
CA PRO A 145 13.49 19.32 -11.43
C PRO A 145 13.92 20.08 -10.17
N LEU A 146 13.82 19.43 -9.01
CA LEU A 146 14.13 19.97 -7.69
C LEU A 146 15.06 19.02 -6.93
N GLY A 147 15.85 19.55 -6.01
CA GLY A 147 16.74 18.78 -5.13
C GLY A 147 17.67 17.85 -5.90
N ALA A 148 17.75 16.59 -5.50
CA ALA A 148 18.59 15.60 -6.16
C ALA A 148 18.19 15.30 -7.61
N ALA A 149 16.95 15.55 -7.98
CA ALA A 149 16.45 15.29 -9.34
C ALA A 149 16.73 16.45 -10.32
N GLU A 150 17.15 17.62 -9.85
CA GLU A 150 17.52 18.73 -10.76
C GLU A 150 18.62 18.30 -11.73
N PRO A 151 19.81 17.79 -11.29
CA PRO A 151 20.86 17.32 -12.18
C PRO A 151 20.70 15.87 -12.64
N GLN A 152 19.96 15.02 -11.91
CA GLN A 152 19.97 13.56 -12.14
C GLN A 152 18.69 13.05 -12.85
N GLY A 153 17.65 13.87 -12.97
CA GLY A 153 16.38 13.45 -13.55
C GLY A 153 15.74 12.27 -12.81
N ILE A 154 15.17 11.33 -13.56
CA ILE A 154 14.55 10.12 -13.01
C ILE A 154 15.54 9.21 -12.26
N LYS A 155 16.84 9.28 -12.57
CA LYS A 155 17.86 8.47 -11.90
C LYS A 155 17.92 8.73 -10.39
N ALA A 156 17.62 9.96 -9.94
CA ALA A 156 17.52 10.28 -8.53
C ALA A 156 16.38 9.51 -7.83
N ALA A 157 15.25 9.35 -8.50
CA ALA A 157 14.10 8.61 -7.96
C ALA A 157 14.33 7.09 -7.91
N LEU A 158 15.12 6.56 -8.84
CA LEU A 158 15.38 5.12 -8.99
C LEU A 158 16.50 4.60 -8.07
N ARG A 159 17.36 5.49 -7.56
CA ARG A 159 18.42 5.11 -6.63
C ARG A 159 17.86 4.89 -5.23
N PRO A 160 18.12 3.72 -4.61
CA PRO A 160 17.70 3.47 -3.23
C PRO A 160 18.48 4.34 -2.23
N ASN A 161 19.79 4.52 -2.44
CA ASN A 161 20.64 5.33 -1.57
C ASN A 161 20.79 6.76 -2.10
N ARG A 162 20.57 7.73 -1.25
CA ARG A 162 20.65 9.16 -1.58
C ARG A 162 21.33 9.94 -0.44
N PRO A 163 22.27 10.84 -0.72
CA PRO A 163 22.79 11.73 0.30
C PRO A 163 21.73 12.75 0.72
N LEU A 164 21.65 13.04 2.00
CA LEU A 164 20.84 14.14 2.53
C LEU A 164 21.65 15.43 2.40
N THR A 165 21.28 16.30 1.47
CA THR A 165 22.00 17.54 1.17
C THR A 165 21.30 18.77 1.74
N GLY A 166 20.12 18.60 2.32
CA GLY A 166 19.32 19.67 2.92
C GLY A 166 17.98 19.18 3.47
N SER A 167 17.19 20.14 3.95
CA SER A 167 15.90 19.91 4.60
C SER A 167 14.70 20.48 3.84
N THR A 168 14.90 20.86 2.58
CA THR A 168 13.82 21.40 1.73
C THR A 168 13.76 20.69 0.40
N PRO A 169 12.60 20.66 -0.28
CA PRO A 169 12.44 20.03 -1.60
C PRO A 169 13.37 20.59 -2.68
N TRP A 170 13.80 21.84 -2.54
CA TRP A 170 14.71 22.52 -3.50
C TRP A 170 16.17 22.09 -3.33
N THR A 171 16.56 21.64 -2.13
CA THR A 171 17.97 21.36 -1.81
C THR A 171 18.27 19.88 -1.66
N SER A 172 17.25 19.04 -1.40
CA SER A 172 17.47 17.62 -1.07
C SER A 172 16.27 16.76 -1.42
N GLY A 173 16.53 15.45 -1.55
CA GLY A 173 15.48 14.47 -1.82
C GLY A 173 14.95 14.53 -3.25
N VAL A 174 13.86 13.85 -3.47
CA VAL A 174 13.16 13.75 -4.77
C VAL A 174 11.71 14.16 -4.59
N THR A 175 11.28 15.15 -5.34
CA THR A 175 9.89 15.59 -5.39
C THR A 175 9.22 15.09 -6.66
N SER A 176 8.02 14.56 -6.55
CA SER A 176 7.24 14.09 -7.71
C SER A 176 5.76 14.39 -7.58
N ILE A 177 5.09 14.53 -8.72
CA ILE A 177 3.64 14.55 -8.83
C ILE A 177 3.24 13.28 -9.57
N GLU A 178 2.29 12.54 -9.03
CA GLU A 178 1.78 11.32 -9.62
C GLU A 178 0.28 11.45 -9.90
N LEU A 179 -0.12 11.10 -11.10
CA LEU A 179 -1.52 10.99 -11.52
C LEU A 179 -1.87 9.51 -11.61
N ARG A 180 -2.95 9.10 -10.94
CA ARG A 180 -3.37 7.71 -10.82
C ARG A 180 -4.85 7.56 -11.13
N PRO A 181 -5.25 7.49 -12.40
CA PRO A 181 -6.59 7.03 -12.73
C PRO A 181 -6.80 5.62 -12.18
N PHE A 182 -7.95 5.40 -11.57
CA PHE A 182 -8.29 4.14 -10.93
C PHE A 182 -9.72 3.69 -11.23
N TYR A 183 -9.92 2.38 -11.15
CA TYR A 183 -11.20 1.71 -11.01
C TYR A 183 -11.09 0.76 -9.82
N GLN A 184 -12.12 0.71 -8.99
CA GLN A 184 -12.19 -0.20 -7.84
C GLN A 184 -13.61 -0.69 -7.69
N SER A 185 -13.80 -2.00 -7.43
CA SER A 185 -15.12 -2.58 -7.17
C SER A 185 -15.07 -3.55 -6.00
N ARG A 186 -16.22 -3.69 -5.35
CA ARG A 186 -16.54 -4.73 -4.38
C ARG A 186 -17.98 -5.15 -4.59
N GLU A 187 -18.17 -6.39 -5.00
CA GLU A 187 -19.47 -6.98 -5.27
C GLU A 187 -19.72 -8.08 -4.24
N PHE A 188 -20.77 -7.93 -3.45
CA PHE A 188 -21.16 -8.93 -2.46
C PHE A 188 -22.06 -9.98 -3.09
N SER A 189 -21.78 -11.25 -2.83
CA SER A 189 -22.67 -12.38 -3.03
C SER A 189 -22.89 -13.04 -1.66
N ASP A 190 -24.11 -13.52 -1.41
CA ASP A 190 -24.48 -14.24 -0.18
C ASP A 190 -24.22 -13.46 1.13
N LEU A 191 -24.79 -12.25 1.23
CA LEU A 191 -24.87 -11.50 2.48
C LEU A 191 -25.67 -12.30 3.52
N VAL A 192 -24.99 -12.76 4.58
CA VAL A 192 -25.58 -13.67 5.60
C VAL A 192 -26.40 -12.91 6.65
N THR A 193 -26.31 -11.58 6.77
CA THR A 193 -26.98 -10.79 7.81
C THR A 193 -27.69 -9.57 7.27
N ASN A 194 -28.70 -9.09 8.04
CA ASN A 194 -29.47 -7.89 7.76
C ASN A 194 -28.58 -6.63 7.78
N VAL A 195 -28.01 -6.30 6.65
CA VAL A 195 -27.45 -4.96 6.43
C VAL A 195 -28.63 -3.99 6.39
N ASP A 196 -28.51 -2.87 7.12
CA ASP A 196 -29.51 -1.80 7.08
C ASP A 196 -29.79 -1.44 5.60
N PRO A 197 -31.03 -1.57 5.10
CA PRO A 197 -31.33 -1.24 3.71
C PRO A 197 -31.05 0.21 3.33
N ALA A 198 -30.92 1.10 4.33
CA ALA A 198 -30.49 2.47 4.12
C ALA A 198 -28.99 2.59 3.79
N PHE A 199 -28.23 1.48 3.91
CA PHE A 199 -26.81 1.45 3.66
C PHE A 199 -26.51 0.67 2.37
N SER A 200 -26.72 1.32 1.23
CA SER A 200 -26.25 0.83 -0.07
C SER A 200 -24.88 1.41 -0.36
N GLU A 201 -23.85 0.59 -0.37
CA GLU A 201 -22.55 0.97 -0.92
C GLU A 201 -22.57 0.87 -2.45
N ALA A 202 -21.90 1.81 -3.13
CA ALA A 202 -21.64 1.67 -4.55
C ALA A 202 -20.77 0.43 -4.81
N GLU A 203 -21.17 -0.42 -5.74
CA GLU A 203 -20.44 -1.63 -6.11
C GLU A 203 -19.11 -1.30 -6.80
N SER A 204 -19.04 -0.17 -7.49
CA SER A 204 -17.82 0.27 -8.15
C SER A 204 -17.65 1.79 -8.10
N VAL A 205 -16.42 2.22 -8.08
CA VAL A 205 -15.97 3.61 -8.14
C VAL A 205 -14.81 3.75 -9.11
N TRP A 206 -14.72 4.91 -9.73
CA TRP A 206 -13.62 5.25 -10.63
C TRP A 206 -13.27 6.73 -10.49
N GLY A 207 -12.05 7.09 -10.77
CA GLY A 207 -11.66 8.48 -10.65
C GLY A 207 -10.18 8.71 -10.84
N LEU A 208 -9.72 9.82 -10.27
CA LEU A 208 -8.33 10.23 -10.33
C LEU A 208 -7.80 10.50 -8.92
N GLU A 209 -6.71 9.85 -8.58
CA GLU A 209 -5.88 10.21 -7.44
C GLU A 209 -4.69 11.02 -7.94
N THR A 210 -4.47 12.19 -7.35
CA THR A 210 -3.28 13.02 -7.57
C THR A 210 -2.47 13.05 -6.30
N ARG A 211 -1.18 12.72 -6.38
CA ARG A 211 -0.27 12.65 -5.23
C ARG A 211 0.95 13.52 -5.44
N LEU A 212 1.24 14.36 -4.46
CA LEU A 212 2.52 15.06 -4.30
C LEU A 212 3.36 14.27 -3.28
N ASP A 213 4.58 13.91 -3.64
CA ASP A 213 5.49 13.13 -2.81
C ASP A 213 6.87 13.79 -2.78
N TRP A 214 7.35 14.12 -1.59
CA TRP A 214 8.74 14.53 -1.35
C TRP A 214 9.42 13.49 -0.48
N ASP A 215 10.30 12.69 -1.12
CA ASP A 215 11.08 11.65 -0.46
C ASP A 215 12.51 12.14 -0.20
N ASN A 216 12.76 12.56 1.03
CA ASN A 216 14.07 13.00 1.55
C ASN A 216 14.66 11.96 2.51
N ARG A 217 14.45 10.67 2.26
CA ARG A 217 15.10 9.59 2.99
C ARG A 217 16.47 9.30 2.41
N ASN A 218 17.45 8.98 3.28
CA ASN A 218 18.79 8.58 2.83
C ASN A 218 18.80 7.24 2.09
N ASN A 219 17.85 6.36 2.41
CA ASN A 219 17.66 5.08 1.75
C ASN A 219 16.16 4.76 1.65
N SER A 220 15.67 4.42 0.46
CA SER A 220 14.26 4.12 0.26
C SER A 220 13.83 2.74 0.77
N ARG A 221 14.77 1.79 0.90
CA ARG A 221 14.52 0.41 1.34
C ARG A 221 14.73 0.20 2.83
N ASN A 222 15.72 0.85 3.40
CA ASN A 222 16.04 0.84 4.83
C ASN A 222 16.42 2.24 5.30
N PRO A 223 15.44 3.16 5.43
CA PRO A 223 15.73 4.52 5.85
C PRO A 223 16.21 4.57 7.29
N THR A 224 17.32 5.24 7.50
CA THR A 224 17.90 5.51 8.82
C THR A 224 17.86 6.98 9.18
N ALA A 225 17.73 7.85 8.17
CA ALA A 225 17.68 9.29 8.38
C ALA A 225 16.81 9.97 7.30
N GLY A 226 16.33 11.15 7.64
CA GLY A 226 15.52 11.96 6.73
C GLY A 226 14.03 11.83 6.96
N SER A 227 13.26 12.17 5.93
CA SER A 227 11.80 12.21 6.03
C SER A 227 11.12 11.93 4.68
N ARG A 228 9.83 11.65 4.72
CA ARG A 228 8.97 11.58 3.53
C ARG A 228 7.65 12.28 3.81
N SER A 229 7.25 13.16 2.91
CA SER A 229 5.98 13.87 2.95
C SER A 229 5.14 13.51 1.74
N GLN A 230 3.91 13.09 1.96
CA GLN A 230 2.98 12.73 0.90
C GLN A 230 1.65 13.43 1.12
N PHE A 231 1.14 14.08 0.09
CA PHE A 231 -0.18 14.66 0.07
C PHE A 231 -0.94 14.15 -1.15
N GLY A 232 -2.12 13.59 -0.92
CA GLY A 232 -2.98 13.02 -1.96
C GLY A 232 -4.35 13.67 -1.98
N VAL A 233 -4.92 13.81 -3.17
CA VAL A 233 -6.31 14.17 -3.39
C VAL A 233 -6.90 13.14 -4.32
N THR A 234 -8.02 12.55 -3.93
CA THR A 234 -8.79 11.60 -4.74
C THR A 234 -10.14 12.21 -5.08
N TYR A 235 -10.52 12.15 -6.34
CA TYR A 235 -11.80 12.61 -6.84
C TYR A 235 -12.46 11.52 -7.68
N ASP A 236 -13.71 11.25 -7.38
CA ASP A 236 -14.63 10.40 -8.15
C ASP A 236 -15.75 11.30 -8.68
N PRO A 237 -15.96 11.37 -10.00
CA PRO A 237 -17.01 12.22 -10.59
C PRO A 237 -18.44 11.72 -10.37
N GLY A 238 -18.60 10.53 -9.77
CA GLY A 238 -19.90 9.88 -9.63
C GLY A 238 -20.32 9.10 -10.88
N SER A 239 -21.47 8.50 -10.78
CA SER A 239 -22.12 7.73 -11.85
C SER A 239 -23.65 7.79 -11.71
N SER A 240 -24.41 6.95 -12.43
CA SER A 240 -25.84 6.75 -12.20
C SER A 240 -26.15 6.13 -10.83
N ASP A 241 -25.16 5.47 -10.20
CA ASP A 241 -25.37 4.60 -9.05
C ASP A 241 -24.83 5.21 -7.75
N HIS A 242 -24.02 6.26 -7.84
CA HIS A 242 -23.48 6.97 -6.67
C HIS A 242 -23.11 8.42 -7.01
N ALA A 243 -23.20 9.28 -5.98
CA ALA A 243 -22.83 10.69 -6.08
C ALA A 243 -21.31 10.89 -6.16
N SER A 244 -20.90 12.01 -6.75
CA SER A 244 -19.51 12.41 -6.80
C SER A 244 -18.96 12.67 -5.38
N TRP A 245 -17.70 12.32 -5.14
CA TRP A 245 -17.03 12.57 -3.86
C TRP A 245 -15.58 12.92 -4.05
N TRP A 246 -14.97 13.50 -3.01
CA TRP A 246 -13.54 13.73 -2.97
C TRP A 246 -13.01 13.66 -1.55
N LYS A 247 -11.75 13.23 -1.44
CA LYS A 247 -11.01 13.20 -0.17
C LYS A 247 -9.59 13.69 -0.35
N TRP A 248 -8.97 14.09 0.74
CA TRP A 248 -7.54 14.34 0.80
C TRP A 248 -6.90 13.55 1.94
N GLU A 249 -5.63 13.24 1.77
CA GLU A 249 -4.84 12.46 2.72
C GLU A 249 -3.43 13.04 2.82
N LEU A 250 -2.91 13.16 4.04
CA LEU A 250 -1.55 13.59 4.33
C LEU A 250 -0.85 12.50 5.12
N SER A 251 0.37 12.14 4.70
CA SER A 251 1.24 11.24 5.45
C SER A 251 2.63 11.86 5.58
N GLN A 252 3.17 11.88 6.79
CA GLN A 252 4.49 12.39 7.09
C GLN A 252 5.27 11.37 7.89
N SER A 253 6.46 10.98 7.40
CA SER A 253 7.37 10.06 8.08
C SER A 253 8.68 10.72 8.41
N TRP A 254 9.28 10.32 9.54
CA TRP A 254 10.62 10.74 9.98
C TRP A 254 11.42 9.55 10.44
N PHE A 255 12.73 9.62 10.25
CA PHE A 255 13.68 8.56 10.57
C PHE A 255 14.89 9.15 11.26
N TRP A 256 15.27 8.57 12.41
CA TRP A 256 16.44 8.96 13.17
C TRP A 256 17.29 7.73 13.50
N ASP A 257 18.54 7.79 13.11
CA ASP A 257 19.55 6.85 13.54
C ASP A 257 19.92 7.15 15.00
N ILE A 258 19.75 6.16 15.87
CA ILE A 258 20.11 6.26 17.30
C ILE A 258 21.53 5.76 17.54
N GLY A 259 22.15 5.15 16.52
CA GLY A 259 23.51 4.60 16.56
C GLY A 259 23.54 3.10 16.79
N ALA A 260 24.75 2.56 16.87
CA ALA A 260 25.01 1.18 17.21
C ALA A 260 24.94 0.93 18.72
N LEU A 261 24.71 -0.31 19.14
CA LEU A 261 24.77 -0.72 20.54
C LEU A 261 25.80 -1.83 20.73
N GLY A 262 27.06 -1.44 20.98
CA GLY A 262 28.17 -2.37 21.18
C GLY A 262 28.38 -3.27 19.96
N GLU A 263 28.61 -4.55 20.20
CA GLU A 263 28.74 -5.61 19.18
C GLU A 263 27.44 -6.42 19.00
N VAL A 264 26.29 -5.84 19.37
CA VAL A 264 24.98 -6.55 19.33
C VAL A 264 24.12 -6.02 18.20
N PHE A 265 24.15 -4.72 18.00
CA PHE A 265 23.32 -4.05 16.99
C PHE A 265 24.15 -3.07 16.15
N ASP A 266 24.30 -3.35 14.89
CA ASP A 266 24.96 -2.48 13.91
C ASP A 266 24.20 -1.15 13.75
N GLN A 267 22.87 -1.20 13.85
CA GLN A 267 22.02 -0.05 13.58
C GLN A 267 20.76 -0.09 14.42
N GLN A 268 20.37 1.06 14.94
CA GLN A 268 19.10 1.28 15.62
C GLN A 268 18.43 2.52 15.02
N VAL A 269 17.17 2.41 14.65
CA VAL A 269 16.39 3.50 14.04
C VAL A 269 15.08 3.69 14.75
N LEU A 270 14.79 4.92 15.14
CA LEU A 270 13.44 5.35 15.49
C LEU A 270 12.76 5.90 14.24
N ALA A 271 11.63 5.32 13.88
CA ALA A 271 10.81 5.79 12.77
C ALA A 271 9.42 6.18 13.27
N LEU A 272 8.95 7.36 12.88
CA LEU A 272 7.62 7.87 13.19
C LEU A 272 6.85 8.12 11.91
N ASN A 273 5.54 7.86 11.92
CA ASN A 273 4.61 8.27 10.88
C ASN A 273 3.40 8.96 11.50
N PHE A 274 3.01 10.04 10.88
CA PHE A 274 1.77 10.75 11.09
C PHE A 274 0.91 10.62 9.83
N TYR A 275 -0.37 10.34 10.01
CA TYR A 275 -1.34 10.30 8.92
C TYR A 275 -2.62 11.00 9.35
N THR A 276 -3.19 11.75 8.43
CA THR A 276 -4.53 12.30 8.56
C THR A 276 -5.20 12.41 7.19
N GLY A 277 -6.52 12.36 7.18
CA GLY A 277 -7.32 12.54 5.97
C GLY A 277 -8.73 12.97 6.30
N ASP A 278 -9.40 13.57 5.32
CA ASP A 278 -10.79 14.02 5.40
C ASP A 278 -11.48 13.83 4.05
N THR A 279 -12.78 13.62 4.11
CA THR A 279 -13.70 13.59 2.97
C THR A 279 -14.67 14.77 3.09
N PRO A 280 -14.31 15.98 2.62
CA PRO A 280 -15.14 17.19 2.84
C PRO A 280 -16.52 17.13 2.19
N SER A 281 -16.71 16.26 1.19
CA SER A 281 -18.02 16.05 0.57
C SER A 281 -18.99 15.20 1.41
N TRP A 282 -18.57 14.58 2.50
CA TRP A 282 -19.24 13.53 3.27
C TRP A 282 -20.68 13.83 3.69
N ASN A 283 -20.97 15.06 4.12
CA ASN A 283 -22.27 15.50 4.60
C ASN A 283 -23.07 16.28 3.55
N SER A 284 -22.59 16.37 2.31
CA SER A 284 -23.32 16.97 1.20
C SER A 284 -24.08 15.93 0.39
N THR A 285 -25.11 16.36 -0.32
CA THR A 285 -25.90 15.53 -1.23
C THR A 285 -25.76 15.98 -2.67
N GLU A 286 -26.07 15.08 -3.58
CA GLU A 286 -26.19 15.32 -5.02
C GLU A 286 -27.46 14.63 -5.52
N ASN A 287 -28.22 15.31 -6.39
CA ASN A 287 -29.43 14.72 -6.98
C ASN A 287 -29.06 13.98 -8.26
N ILE A 288 -29.29 12.67 -8.25
CA ILE A 288 -29.07 11.80 -9.40
C ILE A 288 -30.41 11.18 -9.79
N ASP A 289 -30.91 11.51 -10.97
CA ASP A 289 -32.18 11.03 -11.52
C ASP A 289 -33.37 11.19 -10.56
N GLY A 290 -33.38 12.28 -9.77
CA GLY A 290 -34.43 12.58 -8.81
C GLY A 290 -34.24 11.99 -7.41
N VAL A 291 -33.12 11.26 -7.15
CA VAL A 291 -32.78 10.71 -5.86
C VAL A 291 -31.63 11.52 -5.23
N GLU A 292 -31.82 11.98 -4.00
CA GLU A 292 -30.78 12.64 -3.20
C GLU A 292 -29.81 11.58 -2.66
N MET A 293 -28.57 11.59 -3.14
CA MET A 293 -27.51 10.68 -2.70
C MET A 293 -26.42 11.43 -1.93
N LEU A 294 -25.90 10.82 -0.85
CA LEU A 294 -24.80 11.36 -0.10
C LEU A 294 -23.48 11.25 -0.90
N ARG A 295 -22.70 12.32 -0.87
CA ARG A 295 -21.41 12.41 -1.57
C ARG A 295 -20.30 11.78 -0.74
N ARG A 296 -20.43 10.49 -0.49
CA ARG A 296 -19.53 9.65 0.34
C ARG A 296 -18.90 8.57 -0.50
N PRO A 297 -17.59 8.29 -0.31
CA PRO A 297 -17.01 7.08 -0.87
C PRO A 297 -17.59 5.84 -0.18
N PRO A 298 -17.68 4.70 -0.87
CA PRO A 298 -17.91 3.42 -0.21
C PRO A 298 -16.77 3.07 0.76
N ALA A 299 -17.00 2.21 1.74
CA ALA A 299 -16.03 1.90 2.79
C ALA A 299 -14.68 1.42 2.23
N TYR A 300 -14.68 0.67 1.13
CA TYR A 300 -13.45 0.19 0.49
C TYR A 300 -12.62 1.29 -0.20
N ALA A 301 -13.19 2.48 -0.47
CA ALA A 301 -12.51 3.62 -1.09
C ALA A 301 -12.35 4.83 -0.15
N GLY A 302 -12.97 4.82 1.03
CA GLY A 302 -13.03 5.91 2.00
C GLY A 302 -11.72 6.22 2.73
N THR A 303 -11.80 7.20 3.62
CA THR A 303 -10.74 7.49 4.60
C THR A 303 -10.78 6.44 5.70
N ARG A 304 -9.72 5.64 5.85
CA ARG A 304 -9.79 4.39 6.62
C ARG A 304 -8.57 4.12 7.48
N LEU A 305 -8.80 3.40 8.58
CA LEU A 305 -7.80 2.82 9.46
C LEU A 305 -8.03 1.31 9.59
N GLY A 306 -6.99 0.60 9.99
CA GLY A 306 -6.91 -0.86 9.96
C GLY A 306 -6.26 -1.36 8.68
N GLY A 307 -5.41 -2.37 8.78
CA GLY A 307 -4.75 -3.00 7.66
C GLY A 307 -3.23 -3.02 7.75
N LEU A 308 -2.56 -3.07 6.62
CA LEU A 308 -1.11 -3.29 6.53
C LEU A 308 -0.25 -2.13 7.05
N TYR A 309 -0.81 -0.92 7.13
CA TYR A 309 -0.01 0.29 7.32
C TYR A 309 -0.33 1.06 8.61
N ARG A 310 -1.53 0.92 9.14
CA ARG A 310 -2.03 1.69 10.29
C ARG A 310 -2.98 0.84 11.10
N LEU A 311 -2.92 0.91 12.43
CA LEU A 311 -3.69 0.04 13.33
C LEU A 311 -3.59 -1.42 12.88
N ARG A 312 -2.36 -1.93 12.86
CA ARG A 312 -1.98 -3.20 12.21
C ARG A 312 -2.55 -4.47 12.84
N SER A 313 -3.17 -4.39 14.02
CA SER A 313 -3.91 -5.51 14.61
C SER A 313 -5.35 -5.64 14.10
N PHE A 314 -5.84 -4.65 13.35
CA PHE A 314 -7.21 -4.64 12.83
C PHE A 314 -7.25 -5.03 11.35
N GLN A 315 -8.35 -5.62 10.92
CA GLN A 315 -8.58 -5.95 9.51
C GLN A 315 -8.51 -4.71 8.61
N SER A 316 -8.29 -4.93 7.32
CA SER A 316 -8.22 -3.84 6.35
C SER A 316 -9.56 -3.11 6.24
N GLY A 317 -9.56 -1.79 6.54
CA GLY A 317 -10.78 -0.99 6.50
C GLY A 317 -11.75 -1.27 7.65
N ARG A 318 -11.25 -1.76 8.80
CA ARG A 318 -12.07 -1.97 10.00
C ARG A 318 -12.77 -0.69 10.45
N PHE A 319 -12.09 0.43 10.34
CA PHE A 319 -12.62 1.74 10.67
C PHE A 319 -12.61 2.65 9.45
N VAL A 320 -13.78 3.18 9.10
CA VAL A 320 -13.98 4.10 7.96
C VAL A 320 -14.98 5.16 8.37
N ASP A 321 -14.60 6.42 8.20
CA ASP A 321 -15.50 7.55 8.43
C ASP A 321 -15.05 8.74 7.58
N ARG A 322 -15.68 9.91 7.75
CA ARG A 322 -15.32 11.14 7.08
C ARG A 322 -13.85 11.49 7.28
N ALA A 323 -13.38 11.48 8.54
CA ALA A 323 -12.05 11.88 8.92
C ALA A 323 -11.26 10.75 9.59
N ALA A 324 -9.94 10.77 9.47
CA ALA A 324 -9.05 9.85 10.17
C ALA A 324 -7.78 10.56 10.62
N LEU A 325 -7.26 10.10 11.76
CA LEU A 325 -5.96 10.49 12.30
C LEU A 325 -5.25 9.25 12.83
N SER A 326 -3.96 9.11 12.53
CA SER A 326 -3.17 8.04 13.13
C SER A 326 -1.69 8.41 13.29
N TYR A 327 -1.08 7.81 14.32
CA TYR A 327 0.34 7.87 14.61
C TYR A 327 0.88 6.45 14.65
N SER A 328 2.05 6.24 14.07
CA SER A 328 2.79 4.98 14.14
C SER A 328 4.22 5.26 14.58
N MET A 329 4.72 4.45 15.48
CA MET A 329 6.12 4.47 15.92
C MET A 329 6.72 3.09 15.72
N GLU A 330 7.91 3.03 15.12
CA GLU A 330 8.69 1.81 14.99
C GLU A 330 10.08 2.01 15.57
N TYR A 331 10.53 1.05 16.37
CA TYR A 331 11.91 0.86 16.73
C TYR A 331 12.46 -0.28 15.91
N ARG A 332 13.45 0.02 15.05
CA ARG A 332 14.04 -0.90 14.09
C ARG A 332 15.47 -1.19 14.48
N VAL A 333 15.82 -2.45 14.54
CA VAL A 333 17.17 -2.90 14.96
C VAL A 333 17.76 -3.84 13.92
N LEU A 334 18.94 -3.50 13.45
CA LEU A 334 19.77 -4.36 12.62
C LEU A 334 20.78 -5.07 13.52
N PRO A 335 20.66 -6.38 13.78
CA PRO A 335 21.65 -7.10 14.57
C PRO A 335 22.95 -7.30 13.77
N ASP A 336 24.09 -7.37 14.46
CA ASP A 336 25.39 -7.74 13.86
C ASP A 336 25.34 -9.14 13.24
N TRP A 337 24.55 -10.01 13.84
CA TRP A 337 24.35 -11.37 13.38
C TRP A 337 23.42 -11.42 12.17
N GLN A 338 23.94 -11.79 11.01
CA GLN A 338 23.26 -11.80 9.71
C GLN A 338 23.31 -13.20 9.06
N PRO A 339 22.60 -14.24 9.60
CA PRO A 339 22.76 -15.63 9.17
C PRO A 339 21.97 -15.99 7.91
N LEU A 340 21.03 -15.16 7.45
CA LEU A 340 20.07 -15.55 6.40
C LEU A 340 20.77 -15.90 5.08
N SER A 341 21.86 -15.23 4.74
CA SER A 341 22.64 -15.55 3.54
C SER A 341 23.21 -16.98 3.52
N ASP A 342 23.38 -17.58 4.71
CA ASP A 342 23.95 -18.94 4.86
C ASP A 342 22.88 -20.02 5.01
N TRP A 343 21.62 -19.65 5.22
CA TRP A 343 20.55 -20.60 5.43
C TRP A 343 20.03 -21.21 4.13
N PRO A 344 19.62 -22.50 4.14
CA PRO A 344 19.00 -23.13 2.98
C PRO A 344 17.81 -22.32 2.47
N VAL A 345 17.64 -22.26 1.15
CA VAL A 345 16.66 -21.44 0.42
C VAL A 345 17.07 -19.97 0.37
N PHE A 346 17.41 -19.33 1.49
CA PHE A 346 17.85 -17.92 1.49
C PHE A 346 19.19 -17.72 0.79
N ASN A 347 20.09 -18.70 0.85
CA ASN A 347 21.39 -18.67 0.16
C ASN A 347 21.29 -18.76 -1.38
N TRP A 348 20.09 -18.91 -1.92
CA TRP A 348 19.83 -18.82 -3.37
C TRP A 348 19.59 -17.40 -3.85
N TYR A 349 19.43 -16.46 -2.92
CA TYR A 349 19.07 -15.06 -3.17
C TYR A 349 20.08 -14.12 -2.53
N ASP A 350 20.12 -12.86 -3.04
CA ASP A 350 20.82 -11.76 -2.37
C ASP A 350 19.98 -11.27 -1.17
N VAL A 351 20.42 -11.63 0.05
CA VAL A 351 19.81 -11.24 1.32
C VAL A 351 20.81 -10.48 2.16
N PRO A 352 21.04 -9.18 1.87
CA PRO A 352 22.10 -8.41 2.50
C PRO A 352 21.86 -8.08 3.96
N TRP A 353 20.60 -8.08 4.43
CA TRP A 353 20.27 -7.77 5.81
C TRP A 353 18.90 -8.29 6.23
N TRP A 354 18.74 -8.46 7.52
CA TRP A 354 17.48 -8.64 8.21
C TRP A 354 17.42 -7.77 9.46
N GLN A 355 16.21 -7.41 9.89
CA GLN A 355 15.95 -6.49 11.00
C GLN A 355 14.83 -6.99 11.87
N TRP A 356 14.88 -6.63 13.16
CA TRP A 356 13.75 -6.70 14.06
C TRP A 356 13.08 -5.33 14.13
N VAL A 357 11.78 -5.34 14.29
CA VAL A 357 10.97 -4.13 14.47
C VAL A 357 10.01 -4.36 15.60
N ALA A 358 10.01 -3.45 16.57
CA ALA A 358 8.90 -3.30 17.53
C ALA A 358 8.09 -2.08 17.12
N PHE A 359 6.77 -2.14 17.24
CA PHE A 359 5.93 -1.04 16.81
C PHE A 359 4.71 -0.81 17.68
N VAL A 360 4.21 0.42 17.66
CA VAL A 360 2.93 0.84 18.22
C VAL A 360 2.23 1.76 17.22
N ASP A 361 0.95 1.52 16.98
CA ASP A 361 0.06 2.38 16.22
C ASP A 361 -1.08 2.84 17.10
N ILE A 362 -1.48 4.09 16.99
CA ILE A 362 -2.71 4.63 17.56
C ILE A 362 -3.47 5.43 16.49
N GLY A 363 -4.79 5.43 16.56
CA GLY A 363 -5.58 6.18 15.58
C GLY A 363 -7.08 6.16 15.87
N ARG A 364 -7.79 7.09 15.24
CA ARG A 364 -9.23 7.24 15.32
C ARG A 364 -9.80 7.68 13.98
N VAL A 365 -11.02 7.25 13.68
CA VAL A 365 -11.89 7.83 12.67
C VAL A 365 -13.01 8.61 13.34
N ALA A 366 -13.54 9.65 12.69
CA ALA A 366 -14.63 10.47 13.18
C ALA A 366 -15.51 10.98 12.04
N ASP A 367 -16.76 11.33 12.33
CA ASP A 367 -17.73 11.87 11.38
C ASP A 367 -17.50 13.37 11.06
N GLU A 368 -16.61 14.01 11.81
CA GLU A 368 -16.13 15.38 11.56
C GLU A 368 -14.61 15.46 11.64
N TYR A 369 -14.01 16.39 10.87
CA TYR A 369 -12.59 16.69 10.97
C TYR A 369 -12.35 17.68 12.12
N ASP A 370 -12.46 17.18 13.35
CA ASP A 370 -12.15 17.90 14.59
C ASP A 370 -10.95 17.25 15.28
N LEU A 371 -9.89 18.04 15.48
CA LEU A 371 -8.65 17.53 16.08
C LEU A 371 -8.85 17.12 17.55
N ALA A 372 -9.76 17.77 18.30
CA ALA A 372 -10.02 17.39 19.67
C ALA A 372 -10.73 16.04 19.76
N GLU A 373 -11.71 15.81 18.87
CA GLU A 373 -12.39 14.53 18.78
C GLU A 373 -11.47 13.43 18.28
N LEU A 374 -10.70 13.67 17.22
CA LEU A 374 -9.76 12.70 16.64
C LEU A 374 -8.66 12.24 17.61
N HIS A 375 -8.45 12.91 18.75
CA HIS A 375 -7.52 12.49 19.78
C HIS A 375 -8.20 11.83 21.00
N GLN A 376 -9.52 11.64 20.99
CA GLN A 376 -10.24 10.93 22.05
C GLN A 376 -10.40 9.46 21.66
N ASP A 377 -10.46 8.56 22.64
CA ASP A 377 -10.76 7.13 22.47
C ASP A 377 -10.07 6.47 21.26
N MET A 378 -8.79 6.80 21.08
CA MET A 378 -8.01 6.24 19.97
C MET A 378 -7.84 4.74 20.13
N LYS A 379 -8.07 4.00 19.04
CA LYS A 379 -7.72 2.58 18.95
C LYS A 379 -6.21 2.42 18.91
N TRP A 380 -5.71 1.25 19.34
CA TRP A 380 -4.29 0.97 19.37
C TRP A 380 -3.94 -0.40 18.84
N SER A 381 -2.74 -0.52 18.32
CA SER A 381 -2.07 -1.77 17.95
C SER A 381 -0.64 -1.73 18.44
N ALA A 382 -0.11 -2.85 18.89
CA ALA A 382 1.31 -3.01 19.19
C ALA A 382 1.79 -4.35 18.65
N GLY A 383 3.06 -4.45 18.30
CA GLY A 383 3.55 -5.72 17.76
C GLY A 383 5.03 -5.75 17.46
N GLY A 384 5.42 -6.85 16.85
CA GLY A 384 6.77 -7.09 16.38
C GLY A 384 6.79 -7.58 14.94
N ALA A 385 7.88 -7.31 14.25
CA ALA A 385 8.09 -7.78 12.90
C ALA A 385 9.55 -8.20 12.67
N ILE A 386 9.73 -9.10 11.71
CA ILE A 386 11.01 -9.39 11.09
C ILE A 386 10.94 -8.85 9.67
N ARG A 387 11.94 -8.11 9.27
CA ARG A 387 12.12 -7.59 7.92
C ARG A 387 13.43 -8.09 7.35
N PHE A 388 13.42 -8.40 6.07
CA PHE A 388 14.64 -8.77 5.35
C PHE A 388 14.54 -8.33 3.89
N GLN A 389 15.66 -8.02 3.29
CA GLN A 389 15.73 -7.71 1.88
C GLN A 389 16.06 -8.98 1.10
N VAL A 390 15.28 -9.27 0.06
CA VAL A 390 15.55 -10.32 -0.90
C VAL A 390 15.58 -9.69 -2.29
N GLU A 391 16.68 -9.82 -3.01
CA GLU A 391 16.80 -9.27 -4.38
C GLU A 391 16.38 -7.80 -4.46
N GLY A 392 16.70 -7.01 -3.44
CA GLY A 392 16.36 -5.59 -3.37
C GLY A 392 14.88 -5.28 -3.08
N ILE A 393 14.08 -6.28 -2.73
CA ILE A 393 12.70 -6.13 -2.23
C ILE A 393 12.72 -6.36 -0.73
N VAL A 394 12.01 -5.53 0.01
CA VAL A 394 11.84 -5.71 1.45
C VAL A 394 10.61 -6.58 1.70
N VAL A 395 10.82 -7.73 2.32
CA VAL A 395 9.76 -8.61 2.83
C VAL A 395 9.64 -8.38 4.33
N ARG A 396 8.43 -8.31 4.82
CA ARG A 396 8.10 -8.10 6.23
C ARG A 396 7.10 -9.15 6.69
N THR A 397 7.40 -9.83 7.79
CA THR A 397 6.48 -10.66 8.54
C THR A 397 6.22 -10.00 9.87
N GLU A 398 4.96 -9.85 10.24
CA GLU A 398 4.61 -9.17 11.49
C GLU A 398 3.49 -9.87 12.24
N MET A 399 3.52 -9.73 13.57
CA MET A 399 2.45 -10.08 14.48
C MET A 399 2.04 -8.82 15.24
N ALA A 400 0.77 -8.48 15.17
CA ALA A 400 0.19 -7.33 15.82
C ALA A 400 -0.93 -7.75 16.78
N TRP A 401 -0.99 -7.10 17.94
CA TRP A 401 -2.02 -7.25 18.96
C TRP A 401 -2.71 -5.92 19.19
N GLY A 402 -4.00 -5.94 19.45
CA GLY A 402 -4.81 -4.77 19.71
C GLY A 402 -5.98 -5.07 20.64
N SER A 403 -6.93 -4.14 20.70
CA SER A 403 -8.08 -4.26 21.59
C SER A 403 -9.14 -5.27 21.11
N GLU A 404 -9.16 -5.62 19.84
CA GLU A 404 -10.16 -6.53 19.25
C GLU A 404 -9.55 -7.87 18.85
N ASP A 405 -8.35 -7.86 18.25
CA ASP A 405 -7.79 -9.05 17.62
C ASP A 405 -6.26 -9.07 17.62
N SER A 406 -5.71 -10.19 17.20
CA SER A 406 -4.30 -10.38 16.91
C SER A 406 -4.13 -10.91 15.49
N LEU A 407 -3.31 -10.24 14.68
CA LEU A 407 -3.15 -10.58 13.27
C LEU A 407 -1.68 -10.87 12.92
N PHE A 408 -1.47 -11.99 12.26
CA PHE A 408 -0.21 -12.31 11.57
C PHE A 408 -0.32 -11.90 10.11
N ARG A 409 0.73 -11.24 9.60
CA ARG A 409 0.76 -10.76 8.21
C ARG A 409 2.13 -10.94 7.58
N VAL A 410 2.09 -11.13 6.27
CA VAL A 410 3.26 -11.06 5.39
C VAL A 410 3.00 -9.98 4.35
N MET A 411 3.93 -9.07 4.17
CA MET A 411 3.82 -8.00 3.19
C MET A 411 5.13 -7.74 2.46
N ILE A 412 5.00 -7.13 1.30
CA ILE A 412 6.11 -6.59 0.53
C ILE A 412 6.15 -5.07 0.75
N ASN A 413 7.35 -4.51 0.88
CA ASN A 413 7.63 -3.12 1.25
C ASN A 413 7.41 -2.81 2.74
N GLN A 414 7.52 -1.51 3.05
CA GLN A 414 7.42 -0.98 4.40
C GLN A 414 6.09 -0.26 4.59
N PRO A 415 5.60 -0.13 5.86
CA PRO A 415 4.39 0.63 6.14
C PRO A 415 4.52 2.11 5.78
N PHE A 416 5.74 2.69 5.92
CA PHE A 416 6.03 4.10 5.62
C PHE A 416 7.53 4.34 5.40
#